data_5ee935838887f4f58b9d94c18aa9c13e
#
_entry.id   5ee935838887f4f58b9d94c18aa9c13e
#
_cell.length_a   1.000
_cell.length_b   1.000
_cell.length_c   1.000
_cell.angle_alpha   90.00
_cell.angle_beta   90.00
_cell.angle_gamma   90.00
#
_symmetry.space_group_name_H-M   'P 1'
#
loop_
_entity.id
_entity.type
_entity.pdbx_description
1 polymer ?
#
loop_
_entity_poly.entity_id
_entity_poly.type
_entity_poly.pdbx_seq_one_letter_code
_entity_poly.pdbx_strand_id
1 'polypeptide(L)'
;MEKPTIDQYLVANCLFTIDEFNILYRGYSKENLKKEADEKFNEMDITVRIGYPFKQTVHYTVGESVRVKKEQKINHDLYVEQKDFKIEIKYLKNWRTQYDTWTATKTWSVFQQDFDWLMDEIDSGNKGKVAFVIGWFNCVKSFSQLIQLGQGSGAYPLVNESKLCYFPFLKRSKIPTRTMDLKYNYDAFAYKELTINPISNRIGIYNCMFLGNENDSFHFAIYY
;
A
#
# COMPACT_ATOMS: atom_id res chain seq x y z
N MET A 1 15.59 -6.68 21.61
CA MET A 1 15.32 -5.98 20.36
C MET A 1 14.06 -5.15 20.60
N GLU A 2 14.19 -3.84 20.54
CA GLU A 2 13.07 -2.92 20.73
C GLU A 2 12.09 -3.09 19.57
N LYS A 3 10.81 -3.28 19.86
CA LYS A 3 9.80 -3.38 18.80
C LYS A 3 9.69 -2.02 18.12
N PRO A 4 9.74 -1.93 16.80
CA PRO A 4 9.53 -0.66 16.11
C PRO A 4 8.15 -0.13 16.45
N THR A 5 8.10 1.15 16.76
CA THR A 5 6.85 1.83 17.05
C THR A 5 6.20 2.28 15.77
N ILE A 6 4.97 1.86 15.58
CA ILE A 6 4.04 2.41 14.60
C ILE A 6 2.90 3.07 15.35
N ASP A 7 2.30 4.08 14.76
CA ASP A 7 1.13 4.71 15.35
C ASP A 7 -0.03 3.73 15.47
N GLN A 8 -0.45 3.45 16.71
CA GLN A 8 -1.50 2.48 16.99
C GLN A 8 -2.87 2.91 16.42
N TYR A 9 -3.12 4.23 16.33
CA TYR A 9 -4.36 4.73 15.71
C TYR A 9 -4.39 4.45 14.21
N LEU A 10 -3.25 4.56 13.51
CA LEU A 10 -3.17 4.19 12.10
C LEU A 10 -3.55 2.73 11.90
N VAL A 11 -2.99 1.83 12.71
CA VAL A 11 -3.31 0.39 12.65
C VAL A 11 -4.79 0.15 12.94
N ALA A 12 -5.33 0.77 13.99
CA ALA A 12 -6.73 0.67 14.34
C ALA A 12 -7.65 1.17 13.21
N ASN A 13 -7.33 2.29 12.57
CA ASN A 13 -8.11 2.83 11.47
C ASN A 13 -8.11 1.91 10.24
N CYS A 14 -6.99 1.27 9.94
CA CYS A 14 -6.93 0.26 8.88
C CYS A 14 -7.80 -0.96 9.22
N LEU A 15 -7.77 -1.44 10.47
CA LEU A 15 -8.59 -2.56 10.91
C LEU A 15 -10.09 -2.23 10.86
N PHE A 16 -10.49 -1.04 11.32
CA PHE A 16 -11.88 -0.58 11.19
C PHE A 16 -12.35 -0.50 9.73
N THR A 17 -11.48 -0.06 8.84
CA THR A 17 -11.79 -0.03 7.40
C THR A 17 -11.98 -1.44 6.83
N ILE A 18 -11.17 -2.41 7.26
CA ILE A 18 -11.34 -3.83 6.88
C ILE A 18 -12.71 -4.33 7.37
N ASP A 19 -13.04 -4.08 8.63
CA ASP A 19 -14.33 -4.52 9.21
C ASP A 19 -15.51 -3.85 8.50
N GLU A 20 -15.43 -2.55 8.20
CA GLU A 20 -16.46 -1.84 7.42
C GLU A 20 -16.69 -2.53 6.07
N PHE A 21 -15.62 -2.82 5.33
CA PHE A 21 -15.76 -3.46 4.03
C PHE A 21 -16.23 -4.91 4.12
N ASN A 22 -15.86 -5.64 5.15
CA ASN A 22 -16.39 -6.98 5.40
C ASN A 22 -17.90 -6.97 5.65
N ILE A 23 -18.43 -5.95 6.31
CA ILE A 23 -19.86 -5.76 6.52
C ILE A 23 -20.54 -5.40 5.21
N LEU A 24 -20.01 -4.39 4.49
CA LEU A 24 -20.60 -3.86 3.26
C LEU A 24 -20.64 -4.90 2.13
N TYR A 25 -19.61 -5.73 2.02
CA TYR A 25 -19.44 -6.69 0.92
C TYR A 25 -19.63 -8.14 1.33
N ARG A 26 -20.33 -8.36 2.44
CA ARG A 26 -20.67 -9.72 2.90
C ARG A 26 -21.38 -10.52 1.80
N GLY A 27 -20.81 -11.66 1.45
CA GLY A 27 -21.37 -12.57 0.45
C GLY A 27 -21.11 -12.18 -1.02
N TYR A 28 -20.32 -11.14 -1.27
CA TYR A 28 -19.91 -10.81 -2.63
C TYR A 28 -18.96 -11.89 -3.19
N SER A 29 -19.20 -12.26 -4.46
CA SER A 29 -18.20 -13.03 -5.21
C SER A 29 -16.97 -12.16 -5.50
N LYS A 30 -15.84 -12.78 -5.83
CA LYS A 30 -14.62 -12.05 -6.21
C LYS A 30 -14.80 -11.18 -7.46
N GLU A 31 -15.66 -11.59 -8.38
CA GLU A 31 -16.02 -10.82 -9.58
C GLU A 31 -16.81 -9.55 -9.21
N ASN A 32 -17.81 -9.69 -8.33
CA ASN A 32 -18.59 -8.56 -7.85
C ASN A 32 -17.73 -7.59 -7.04
N LEU A 33 -16.88 -8.12 -6.16
CA LEU A 33 -15.96 -7.30 -5.39
C LEU A 33 -14.97 -6.54 -6.28
N LYS A 34 -14.50 -7.17 -7.37
CA LYS A 34 -13.63 -6.51 -8.34
C LYS A 34 -14.33 -5.34 -9.03
N LYS A 35 -15.60 -5.51 -9.39
CA LYS A 35 -16.40 -4.43 -10.01
C LYS A 35 -16.54 -3.24 -9.07
N GLU A 36 -16.87 -3.49 -7.80
CA GLU A 36 -16.93 -2.44 -6.78
C GLU A 36 -15.58 -1.72 -6.67
N ALA A 37 -14.49 -2.48 -6.53
CA ALA A 37 -13.14 -1.96 -6.37
C ALA A 37 -12.70 -1.06 -7.53
N ASP A 38 -13.00 -1.46 -8.77
CA ASP A 38 -12.53 -0.76 -9.96
C ASP A 38 -13.41 0.46 -10.32
N GLU A 39 -14.72 0.39 -10.02
CA GLU A 39 -15.70 1.40 -10.45
C GLU A 39 -16.03 2.44 -9.37
N LYS A 40 -16.06 2.05 -8.08
CA LYS A 40 -16.62 2.90 -7.03
C LYS A 40 -15.60 3.49 -6.06
N PHE A 41 -14.36 3.01 -6.06
CA PHE A 41 -13.35 3.48 -5.14
C PHE A 41 -12.17 4.13 -5.84
N ASN A 42 -11.61 5.12 -5.17
CA ASN A 42 -10.35 5.76 -5.53
C ASN A 42 -9.47 5.92 -4.28
N GLU A 43 -8.27 6.44 -4.46
CA GLU A 43 -7.30 6.62 -3.38
C GLU A 43 -7.82 7.56 -2.28
N MET A 44 -8.57 8.62 -2.67
CA MET A 44 -9.14 9.56 -1.71
C MET A 44 -10.17 8.91 -0.79
N ASP A 45 -10.94 7.93 -1.26
CA ASP A 45 -11.91 7.21 -0.43
C ASP A 45 -11.21 6.46 0.72
N ILE A 46 -10.05 5.88 0.44
CA ILE A 46 -9.24 5.19 1.45
C ILE A 46 -8.55 6.21 2.36
N THR A 47 -8.01 7.27 1.78
CA THR A 47 -7.34 8.35 2.52
C THR A 47 -8.26 8.99 3.55
N VAL A 48 -9.50 9.28 3.18
CA VAL A 48 -10.50 9.85 4.10
C VAL A 48 -10.84 8.88 5.23
N ARG A 49 -11.02 7.60 4.95
CA ARG A 49 -11.32 6.59 5.97
C ARG A 49 -10.18 6.44 6.99
N ILE A 50 -8.95 6.39 6.52
CA ILE A 50 -7.77 6.32 7.39
C ILE A 50 -7.61 7.60 8.21
N GLY A 51 -7.83 8.76 7.60
CA GLY A 51 -7.62 10.06 8.23
C GLY A 51 -8.75 10.49 9.17
N TYR A 52 -9.99 10.10 8.89
CA TYR A 52 -11.18 10.58 9.63
C TYR A 52 -11.10 10.41 11.15
N PRO A 53 -10.62 9.28 11.71
CA PRO A 53 -10.51 9.13 13.16
C PRO A 53 -9.52 10.08 13.84
N PHE A 54 -8.57 10.65 13.11
CA PHE A 54 -7.69 11.70 13.62
C PHE A 54 -8.40 13.07 13.75
N LYS A 55 -9.59 13.21 13.16
CA LYS A 55 -10.49 14.36 13.25
C LYS A 55 -9.82 15.70 12.90
N GLN A 56 -9.84 16.64 13.84
CA GLN A 56 -9.36 18.01 13.62
C GLN A 56 -7.82 18.14 13.53
N THR A 57 -7.11 17.06 13.79
CA THR A 57 -5.64 17.07 13.79
C THR A 57 -5.03 16.60 12.48
N VAL A 58 -5.87 16.21 11.52
CA VAL A 58 -5.42 15.69 10.24
C VAL A 58 -5.61 16.70 9.12
N HIS A 59 -4.60 16.83 8.28
CA HIS A 59 -4.64 17.60 7.05
C HIS A 59 -4.58 16.62 5.87
N TYR A 60 -5.49 16.80 4.93
CA TYR A 60 -5.57 16.03 3.70
C TYR A 60 -4.94 16.83 2.56
N THR A 61 -4.06 16.20 1.80
CA THR A 61 -3.50 16.81 0.59
C THR A 61 -4.20 16.23 -0.63
N VAL A 62 -4.81 17.09 -1.42
CA VAL A 62 -5.52 16.70 -2.64
C VAL A 62 -4.84 17.36 -3.83
N GLY A 63 -4.04 16.59 -4.56
CA GLY A 63 -3.47 17.00 -5.84
C GLY A 63 -2.37 18.05 -5.82
N GLU A 64 -2.38 18.96 -4.84
CA GLU A 64 -1.35 19.98 -4.65
C GLU A 64 -0.96 20.08 -3.18
N SER A 65 0.29 20.47 -2.94
CA SER A 65 0.79 20.63 -1.58
C SER A 65 0.04 21.72 -0.82
N VAL A 66 -0.45 21.38 0.37
CA VAL A 66 -1.11 22.32 1.29
C VAL A 66 -0.05 22.97 2.18
N ARG A 67 -0.14 24.30 2.37
CA ARG A 67 0.69 24.99 3.36
C ARG A 67 -0.03 24.98 4.71
N VAL A 68 0.45 24.15 5.63
CA VAL A 68 -0.06 24.11 7.02
C VAL A 68 0.47 25.28 7.84
N LYS A 69 1.70 25.70 7.58
CA LYS A 69 2.30 26.96 8.10
C LYS A 69 2.91 27.72 6.92
N LYS A 70 3.06 29.04 7.05
CA LYS A 70 3.57 29.92 5.97
C LYS A 70 4.84 29.43 5.27
N GLU A 71 5.60 28.53 5.91
CA GLU A 71 6.90 28.05 5.46
C GLU A 71 6.95 26.53 5.23
N GLN A 72 5.89 25.77 5.55
CA GLN A 72 5.91 24.32 5.48
C GLN A 72 4.96 23.81 4.40
N LYS A 73 5.53 23.20 3.37
CA LYS A 73 4.81 22.58 2.27
C LYS A 73 4.59 21.11 2.60
N ILE A 74 3.34 20.67 2.66
CA ILE A 74 2.99 19.27 2.82
C ILE A 74 2.85 18.63 1.44
N ASN A 75 3.59 17.57 1.18
CA ASN A 75 3.60 16.83 -0.08
C ASN A 75 3.17 15.37 0.09
N HIS A 76 2.44 15.04 1.15
CA HIS A 76 1.95 13.70 1.45
C HIS A 76 0.45 13.72 1.67
N ASP A 77 -0.22 12.58 1.53
CA ASP A 77 -1.68 12.48 1.53
C ASP A 77 -2.31 12.88 2.86
N LEU A 78 -1.69 12.50 3.98
CA LEU A 78 -2.15 12.85 5.31
C LEU A 78 -1.02 13.39 6.17
N TYR A 79 -1.33 14.39 6.97
CA TYR A 79 -0.46 14.91 8.02
C TYR A 79 -1.23 15.07 9.33
N VAL A 80 -0.80 14.36 10.36
CA VAL A 80 -1.38 14.46 11.71
C VAL A 80 -0.53 15.39 12.53
N GLU A 81 -0.96 16.67 12.62
CA GLU A 81 -0.15 17.78 13.15
C GLU A 81 0.35 17.55 14.58
N GLN A 82 -0.53 17.09 15.48
CA GLN A 82 -0.17 16.90 16.90
C GLN A 82 0.91 15.83 17.13
N LYS A 83 1.06 14.91 16.21
CA LYS A 83 2.01 13.80 16.28
C LYS A 83 3.22 14.03 15.39
N ASP A 84 3.20 15.08 14.58
CA ASP A 84 4.17 15.28 13.50
C ASP A 84 4.29 14.03 12.62
N PHE A 85 3.14 13.40 12.28
CA PHE A 85 3.08 12.11 11.63
C PHE A 85 2.57 12.26 10.20
N LYS A 86 3.40 11.82 9.26
CA LYS A 86 3.15 11.92 7.82
C LYS A 86 2.78 10.55 7.26
N ILE A 87 1.77 10.49 6.43
CA ILE A 87 1.30 9.25 5.83
C ILE A 87 1.10 9.45 4.34
N GLU A 88 1.76 8.62 3.56
CA GLU A 88 1.50 8.46 2.14
C GLU A 88 0.60 7.24 1.94
N ILE A 89 -0.40 7.35 1.05
CA ILE A 89 -1.39 6.31 0.84
C ILE A 89 -1.48 5.96 -0.63
N LYS A 90 -1.56 4.68 -0.93
CA LYS A 90 -1.87 4.19 -2.26
C LYS A 90 -3.03 3.20 -2.21
N TYR A 91 -3.96 3.41 -3.11
CA TYR A 91 -5.01 2.45 -3.39
C TYR A 91 -4.68 1.65 -4.64
N LEU A 92 -4.42 0.36 -4.45
CA LEU A 92 -4.12 -0.52 -5.56
C LEU A 92 -5.41 -1.15 -6.11
N LYS A 93 -5.77 -0.77 -7.32
CA LYS A 93 -6.88 -1.36 -8.07
C LYS A 93 -6.39 -2.09 -9.31
N ASN A 94 -7.24 -2.92 -9.91
CA ASN A 94 -6.93 -3.53 -11.18
C ASN A 94 -7.02 -2.44 -12.26
N TRP A 95 -5.87 -2.04 -12.79
CA TRP A 95 -5.89 -1.18 -13.98
C TRP A 95 -6.01 -2.06 -15.23
N ARG A 96 -6.97 -1.87 -15.93
CA ARG A 96 -7.34 -2.16 -17.31
C ARG A 96 -8.84 -2.05 -17.42
N THR A 97 -9.32 -0.85 -17.21
CA THR A 97 -10.54 -0.45 -17.89
C THR A 97 -10.15 -0.09 -19.33
N GLN A 98 -11.05 -0.22 -20.23
CA GLN A 98 -10.90 0.08 -21.64
C GLN A 98 -10.41 1.54 -21.92
N TYR A 99 -10.38 2.37 -20.90
CA TYR A 99 -10.08 3.80 -20.93
C TYR A 99 -8.84 4.20 -20.11
N ASP A 100 -8.18 3.25 -19.45
CA ASP A 100 -7.09 3.58 -18.53
C ASP A 100 -5.77 3.68 -19.29
N THR A 101 -5.26 4.90 -19.40
CA THR A 101 -3.96 5.22 -20.00
C THR A 101 -2.77 4.89 -19.09
N TRP A 102 -3.05 4.48 -17.84
CA TRP A 102 -2.01 4.11 -16.90
C TRP A 102 -1.44 2.74 -17.23
N THR A 103 -0.16 2.74 -17.56
CA THR A 103 0.57 1.49 -17.75
C THR A 103 1.02 0.97 -16.38
N ALA A 104 1.17 -0.34 -16.28
CA ALA A 104 1.75 -0.96 -15.11
C ALA A 104 3.16 -0.41 -14.78
N THR A 105 3.93 0.05 -15.79
CA THR A 105 5.23 0.71 -15.59
C THR A 105 5.08 2.03 -14.84
N LYS A 106 4.11 2.84 -15.21
CA LYS A 106 3.84 4.11 -14.52
C LYS A 106 3.41 3.90 -13.09
N THR A 107 2.55 2.92 -12.86
CA THR A 107 2.13 2.55 -11.49
C THR A 107 3.32 2.12 -10.64
N TRP A 108 4.19 1.26 -11.17
CA TRP A 108 5.40 0.88 -10.45
C TRP A 108 6.29 2.08 -10.12
N SER A 109 6.50 2.99 -11.05
CA SER A 109 7.34 4.17 -10.81
C SER A 109 6.78 5.06 -9.68
N VAL A 110 5.46 5.16 -9.56
CA VAL A 110 4.82 5.89 -8.45
C VAL A 110 5.06 5.17 -7.12
N PHE A 111 4.82 3.85 -7.06
CA PHE A 111 5.12 3.08 -5.86
C PHE A 111 6.59 3.19 -5.43
N GLN A 112 7.50 3.18 -6.40
CA GLN A 112 8.92 3.32 -6.13
C GLN A 112 9.25 4.70 -5.53
N GLN A 113 8.63 5.77 -6.03
CA GLN A 113 8.80 7.11 -5.48
C GLN A 113 8.33 7.19 -4.02
N ASP A 114 7.22 6.51 -3.68
CA ASP A 114 6.71 6.48 -2.31
C ASP A 114 7.62 5.68 -1.37
N PHE A 115 8.22 4.58 -1.85
CA PHE A 115 9.24 3.86 -1.10
C PHE A 115 10.52 4.69 -0.91
N ASP A 116 10.97 5.40 -1.95
CA ASP A 116 12.13 6.28 -1.87
C ASP A 116 11.86 7.45 -0.89
N TRP A 117 10.66 8.04 -0.93
CA TRP A 117 10.23 9.05 0.03
C TRP A 117 10.27 8.51 1.47
N LEU A 118 9.72 7.33 1.71
CA LEU A 118 9.73 6.72 3.04
C LEU A 118 11.17 6.53 3.56
N MET A 119 12.09 6.09 2.70
CA MET A 119 13.51 5.98 3.04
C MET A 119 14.13 7.31 3.41
N ASP A 120 13.92 8.32 2.58
CA ASP A 120 14.47 9.66 2.79
C ASP A 120 13.99 10.25 4.14
N GLU A 121 12.73 10.04 4.49
CA GLU A 121 12.19 10.48 5.77
C GLU A 121 12.78 9.70 6.96
N ILE A 122 12.95 8.39 6.84
CA ILE A 122 13.57 7.56 7.89
C ILE A 122 15.03 7.94 8.08
N ASP A 123 15.79 8.10 7.00
CA ASP A 123 17.20 8.49 7.03
C ASP A 123 17.38 9.91 7.58
N SER A 124 16.38 10.77 7.39
CA SER A 124 16.34 12.13 7.97
C SER A 124 15.97 12.15 9.47
N GLY A 125 15.80 11.00 10.10
CA GLY A 125 15.51 10.88 11.54
C GLY A 125 14.02 10.89 11.88
N ASN A 126 13.13 10.81 10.90
CA ASN A 126 11.68 10.78 11.11
C ASN A 126 11.11 9.36 11.35
N LYS A 127 11.96 8.42 11.74
CA LYS A 127 11.52 7.05 12.08
C LYS A 127 10.45 7.10 13.18
N GLY A 128 9.33 6.38 12.96
CA GLY A 128 8.17 6.41 13.86
C GLY A 128 7.22 7.59 13.64
N LYS A 129 7.55 8.51 12.71
CA LYS A 129 6.73 9.67 12.35
C LYS A 129 6.26 9.63 10.89
N VAL A 130 6.52 8.55 10.20
CA VAL A 130 6.18 8.37 8.80
C VAL A 130 5.63 6.99 8.55
N ALA A 131 4.71 6.87 7.60
CA ALA A 131 4.22 5.60 7.11
C ALA A 131 3.83 5.71 5.63
N PHE A 132 4.06 4.63 4.89
CA PHE A 132 3.50 4.41 3.58
C PHE A 132 2.48 3.29 3.64
N VAL A 133 1.24 3.56 3.26
CA VAL A 133 0.11 2.64 3.38
C VAL A 133 -0.39 2.26 2.01
N ILE A 134 -0.48 0.96 1.76
CA ILE A 134 -1.09 0.42 0.55
C ILE A 134 -2.38 -0.29 0.96
N GLY A 135 -3.53 0.07 0.35
CA GLY A 135 -4.81 -0.58 0.55
C GLY A 135 -5.33 -1.20 -0.75
N TRP A 136 -5.98 -2.36 -0.67
CA TRP A 136 -6.57 -3.01 -1.84
C TRP A 136 -7.68 -3.99 -1.47
N PHE A 137 -8.67 -4.12 -2.37
CA PHE A 137 -9.65 -5.19 -2.26
C PHE A 137 -9.05 -6.56 -2.58
N ASN A 138 -9.49 -7.60 -1.89
CA ASN A 138 -9.04 -8.99 -2.08
C ASN A 138 -9.55 -9.58 -3.41
N CYS A 139 -9.24 -8.91 -4.50
CA CYS A 139 -9.54 -9.29 -5.88
C CYS A 139 -8.26 -9.66 -6.62
N VAL A 140 -7.57 -10.54 -6.14
CA VAL A 140 -6.43 -11.38 -6.54
C VAL A 140 -5.42 -10.87 -7.58
N LYS A 141 -5.76 -10.00 -8.55
CA LYS A 141 -4.88 -9.77 -9.71
C LYS A 141 -4.00 -8.52 -9.65
N SER A 142 -4.25 -7.60 -8.72
CA SER A 142 -3.57 -6.30 -8.70
C SER A 142 -2.07 -6.43 -8.49
N PHE A 143 -1.64 -7.18 -7.48
CA PHE A 143 -0.21 -7.37 -7.20
C PHE A 143 0.50 -8.19 -8.27
N SER A 144 -0.15 -9.22 -8.81
CA SER A 144 0.45 -10.00 -9.88
C SER A 144 0.74 -9.15 -11.10
N GLN A 145 -0.14 -8.21 -11.46
CA GLN A 145 0.10 -7.27 -12.54
C GLN A 145 1.27 -6.32 -12.24
N LEU A 146 1.38 -5.82 -11.02
CA LEU A 146 2.44 -4.92 -10.60
C LEU A 146 3.81 -5.59 -10.62
N ILE A 147 3.90 -6.81 -10.13
CA ILE A 147 5.16 -7.57 -10.02
C ILE A 147 5.63 -8.11 -11.38
N GLN A 148 4.73 -8.30 -12.35
CA GLN A 148 5.06 -8.73 -13.71
C GLN A 148 5.91 -7.75 -14.51
N LEU A 149 5.93 -6.50 -14.13
CA LEU A 149 6.49 -5.45 -14.97
C LEU A 149 7.96 -5.63 -15.28
N GLY A 150 8.28 -5.61 -16.56
CA GLY A 150 9.63 -5.66 -17.06
C GLY A 150 10.24 -7.05 -17.19
N GLN A 151 9.46 -8.11 -16.95
CA GLN A 151 9.92 -9.50 -17.06
C GLN A 151 9.10 -10.28 -18.08
N GLY A 152 9.53 -10.22 -19.34
CA GLY A 152 8.89 -10.94 -20.41
C GLY A 152 7.65 -10.27 -20.99
N SER A 153 7.17 -10.82 -22.09
CA SER A 153 5.96 -10.38 -22.78
C SER A 153 5.04 -11.58 -23.02
N GLY A 154 3.74 -11.30 -23.16
CA GLY A 154 2.75 -12.31 -23.51
C GLY A 154 1.86 -12.79 -22.36
N ALA A 155 1.21 -13.93 -22.55
CA ALA A 155 0.17 -14.43 -21.64
C ALA A 155 0.69 -14.86 -20.26
N TYR A 156 1.99 -15.10 -20.12
CA TYR A 156 2.63 -15.65 -18.92
C TYR A 156 3.94 -14.93 -18.58
N PRO A 157 3.88 -13.64 -18.24
CA PRO A 157 5.07 -12.91 -17.85
C PRO A 157 5.66 -13.46 -16.54
N LEU A 158 6.98 -13.41 -16.42
CA LEU A 158 7.69 -13.89 -15.25
C LEU A 158 7.50 -12.97 -14.04
N VAL A 159 7.64 -13.54 -12.85
CA VAL A 159 7.70 -12.77 -11.60
C VAL A 159 9.01 -11.99 -11.55
N ASN A 160 8.92 -10.69 -11.34
CA ASN A 160 10.09 -9.85 -11.11
C ASN A 160 10.48 -9.90 -9.64
N GLU A 161 11.57 -10.61 -9.31
CA GLU A 161 12.04 -10.81 -7.94
C GLU A 161 12.42 -9.51 -7.25
N SER A 162 13.02 -8.57 -7.98
CA SER A 162 13.40 -7.28 -7.40
C SER A 162 12.20 -6.43 -7.01
N LYS A 163 11.02 -6.68 -7.60
CA LYS A 163 9.76 -6.07 -7.18
C LYS A 163 9.04 -6.88 -6.12
N LEU A 164 9.12 -8.20 -6.19
CA LEU A 164 8.49 -9.07 -5.20
C LEU A 164 9.04 -8.83 -3.79
N CYS A 165 10.32 -8.49 -3.65
CA CYS A 165 10.92 -8.24 -2.35
C CYS A 165 10.31 -7.04 -1.58
N TYR A 166 9.64 -6.11 -2.29
CA TYR A 166 8.89 -5.02 -1.65
C TYR A 166 7.59 -5.48 -0.99
N PHE A 167 7.13 -6.69 -1.27
CA PHE A 167 5.84 -7.21 -0.81
C PHE A 167 6.02 -8.50 0.00
N PRO A 168 6.48 -8.43 1.25
CA PRO A 168 6.83 -9.60 2.06
C PRO A 168 5.62 -10.47 2.44
N PHE A 169 4.42 -9.93 2.27
CA PHE A 169 3.16 -10.63 2.44
C PHE A 169 2.75 -11.46 1.21
N LEU A 170 3.55 -11.42 0.14
CA LEU A 170 3.37 -12.27 -1.03
C LEU A 170 4.39 -13.41 -1.02
N LYS A 171 3.94 -14.60 -1.39
CA LYS A 171 4.80 -15.75 -1.60
C LYS A 171 4.49 -16.41 -2.94
N ARG A 172 5.51 -17.02 -3.52
CA ARG A 172 5.31 -17.88 -4.69
C ARG A 172 4.53 -19.13 -4.33
N SER A 173 3.66 -19.57 -5.24
CA SER A 173 3.14 -20.91 -5.21
C SER A 173 4.20 -21.92 -5.67
N LYS A 174 3.86 -23.21 -5.62
CA LYS A 174 4.79 -24.29 -6.00
C LYS A 174 5.24 -24.29 -7.47
N ILE A 175 4.59 -23.50 -8.34
CA ILE A 175 4.94 -23.37 -9.76
C ILE A 175 5.59 -21.99 -9.96
N PRO A 176 6.92 -21.90 -10.06
CA PRO A 176 7.65 -20.69 -9.72
C PRO A 176 7.74 -19.60 -10.81
N THR A 177 7.10 -19.75 -11.96
CA THR A 177 7.39 -18.90 -13.13
C THR A 177 6.26 -18.00 -13.58
N ARG A 178 5.06 -18.14 -13.01
CA ARG A 178 3.88 -17.40 -13.41
C ARG A 178 3.40 -16.46 -12.30
N THR A 179 2.93 -15.30 -12.65
CA THR A 179 2.38 -14.34 -11.70
C THR A 179 1.07 -14.75 -11.07
N MET A 180 0.30 -15.58 -11.75
CA MET A 180 -0.90 -16.22 -11.17
C MET A 180 -0.55 -17.15 -10.02
N ASP A 181 0.73 -17.43 -9.82
CA ASP A 181 1.27 -18.30 -8.77
C ASP A 181 1.63 -17.55 -7.48
N LEU A 182 1.37 -16.26 -7.40
CA LEU A 182 1.52 -15.49 -6.18
C LEU A 182 0.33 -15.69 -5.26
N LYS A 183 0.63 -15.98 -4.00
CA LYS A 183 -0.36 -16.11 -2.93
C LYS A 183 -0.04 -15.18 -1.79
N TYR A 184 -1.07 -14.73 -1.09
CA TYR A 184 -0.88 -14.01 0.16
C TYR A 184 -0.33 -14.94 1.25
N ASN A 185 0.54 -14.40 2.05
CA ASN A 185 1.08 -15.06 3.24
C ASN A 185 0.38 -14.50 4.47
N TYR A 186 -0.75 -15.09 4.84
CA TYR A 186 -1.55 -14.66 5.98
C TYR A 186 -0.93 -14.97 7.35
N ASP A 187 0.14 -15.78 7.41
CA ASP A 187 0.90 -16.01 8.65
C ASP A 187 1.61 -14.73 9.14
N ALA A 188 1.46 -13.66 8.40
CA ALA A 188 2.19 -12.42 8.59
C ALA A 188 1.39 -11.32 9.30
N PHE A 189 0.54 -11.63 10.26
CA PHE A 189 0.19 -10.65 11.32
C PHE A 189 1.46 -10.20 12.07
N ALA A 190 2.56 -10.82 11.75
CA ALA A 190 3.84 -10.52 12.32
C ALA A 190 4.48 -9.39 11.50
N TYR A 191 4.72 -8.29 12.18
CA TYR A 191 5.74 -7.34 11.86
C TYR A 191 6.97 -8.04 11.23
N LYS A 192 7.37 -7.57 10.05
CA LYS A 192 8.57 -8.03 9.37
C LYS A 192 9.48 -6.84 9.08
N GLU A 193 10.70 -6.97 9.54
CA GLU A 193 11.77 -6.10 9.08
C GLU A 193 12.19 -6.52 7.66
N LEU A 194 12.27 -5.55 6.78
CA LEU A 194 12.67 -5.75 5.39
C LEU A 194 13.93 -4.98 5.10
N THR A 195 14.89 -5.67 4.51
CA THR A 195 16.01 -5.02 3.84
C THR A 195 15.70 -5.01 2.36
N ILE A 196 15.51 -3.84 1.79
CA ILE A 196 15.23 -3.67 0.38
C ILE A 196 16.40 -2.96 -0.27
N ASN A 197 16.88 -3.50 -1.39
CA ASN A 197 17.80 -2.83 -2.29
C ASN A 197 16.98 -2.17 -3.40
N PRO A 198 16.63 -0.89 -3.28
CA PRO A 198 15.93 -0.21 -4.35
C PRO A 198 16.81 -0.11 -5.60
N ILE A 199 16.18 0.08 -6.75
CA ILE A 199 16.85 0.21 -8.05
C ILE A 199 17.87 1.37 -8.07
N SER A 200 17.77 2.30 -7.13
CA SER A 200 18.66 3.46 -6.95
C SER A 200 19.98 3.18 -6.22
N ASN A 201 20.39 1.94 -6.02
CA ASN A 201 21.58 1.54 -5.23
C ASN A 201 21.54 1.93 -3.74
N ARG A 202 20.40 2.31 -3.20
CA ARG A 202 20.23 2.51 -1.77
C ARG A 202 19.82 1.20 -1.11
N ILE A 203 20.33 0.95 0.07
CA ILE A 203 19.87 -0.12 0.95
C ILE A 203 18.99 0.53 1.99
N GLY A 204 17.68 0.23 1.98
CA GLY A 204 16.73 0.69 2.97
C GLY A 204 16.31 -0.43 3.90
N ILE A 205 16.12 -0.11 5.17
CA ILE A 205 15.54 -1.02 6.16
C ILE A 205 14.17 -0.48 6.54
N TYR A 206 13.13 -1.21 6.15
CA TYR A 206 11.76 -0.91 6.48
C TYR A 206 11.17 -1.95 7.41
N ASN A 207 10.13 -1.55 8.08
CA ASN A 207 9.21 -2.49 8.69
C ASN A 207 7.98 -2.59 7.80
N CYS A 208 7.39 -3.77 7.70
CA CYS A 208 6.13 -3.95 7.01
C CYS A 208 5.17 -4.71 7.91
N MET A 209 3.98 -4.15 8.07
CA MET A 209 2.87 -4.82 8.72
C MET A 209 1.79 -5.10 7.69
N PHE A 210 1.38 -6.36 7.57
CA PHE A 210 0.28 -6.78 6.72
C PHE A 210 -0.97 -6.99 7.58
N LEU A 211 -2.07 -6.35 7.21
CA LEU A 211 -3.37 -6.43 7.88
C LEU A 211 -4.40 -7.04 6.94
N GLY A 212 -5.12 -8.01 7.44
CA GLY A 212 -6.15 -8.75 6.75
C GLY A 212 -5.89 -10.26 6.75
N ASN A 213 -6.94 -11.03 6.52
CA ASN A 213 -6.91 -12.49 6.41
C ASN A 213 -7.60 -12.96 5.12
N GLU A 214 -7.61 -14.27 4.86
CA GLU A 214 -8.09 -14.85 3.61
C GLU A 214 -9.56 -14.51 3.29
N ASN A 215 -10.38 -14.33 4.32
CA ASN A 215 -11.80 -14.04 4.18
C ASN A 215 -12.13 -12.56 4.15
N ASP A 216 -11.17 -11.69 4.42
CA ASP A 216 -11.40 -10.27 4.41
C ASP A 216 -11.57 -9.73 2.99
N SER A 217 -12.51 -8.81 2.84
CA SER A 217 -12.77 -8.14 1.57
C SER A 217 -11.68 -7.16 1.18
N PHE A 218 -10.94 -6.64 2.17
CA PHE A 218 -9.93 -5.61 1.98
C PHE A 218 -8.67 -5.91 2.81
N HIS A 219 -7.53 -5.48 2.32
CA HIS A 219 -6.24 -5.64 2.99
C HIS A 219 -5.46 -4.33 3.03
N PHE A 220 -4.57 -4.23 4.01
CA PHE A 220 -3.57 -3.17 4.07
C PHE A 220 -2.17 -3.73 4.24
N ALA A 221 -1.20 -3.02 3.67
CA ALA A 221 0.21 -3.13 4.02
C ALA A 221 0.70 -1.76 4.49
N ILE A 222 1.33 -1.71 5.65
CA ILE A 222 1.85 -0.49 6.26
C ILE A 222 3.36 -0.63 6.34
N TYR A 223 4.07 0.27 5.70
CA TYR A 223 5.54 0.38 5.73
C TYR A 223 5.94 1.56 6.59
N TYR A 224 6.97 1.40 7.48
CA TYR A 224 7.36 2.42 8.46
C TYR A 224 8.77 2.22 9.01
#